data_0385d62f80c7dc88f5f27efb481f62e3
#
_entry.id   0385d62f80c7dc88f5f27efb481f62e3
#
_cell.length_a   1.000
_cell.length_b   1.000
_cell.length_c   1.000
_cell.angle_alpha   90.00
_cell.angle_beta   90.00
_cell.angle_gamma   90.00
#
_symmetry.space_group_name_H-M   'P 1'
#
loop_
_entity.id
_entity.type
_entity.pdbx_description
1 polymer ?
#
loop_
_entity_poly.entity_id
_entity_poly.type
_entity_poly.pdbx_seq_one_letter_code
_entity_poly.pdbx_strand_id
1 'polypeptide(L)'
;MIKYLKNEILETSKNIAERVNNARINEEDIKNVEFIEYIDNELDSYNIEFSNVIFKNCICQNSNFNKAEFTNVIFENCDFSNCDFSETSFIKTKIKNCKFIGSNLTESIIYDTEIIESIFEYANLSNTKCKNLKIENSNFQVVSINQSNLNQLILNNVNFQKSQFFKTKLNKIDFTTCNISGITVDINDLKGMIVNEYQALELSNLLGIIIR
;
A
#
# COMPACT_ATOMS: atom_id res chain seq x y z
N MET A 1 -8.93 -13.06 10.15
CA MET A 1 -9.15 -13.28 8.69
C MET A 1 -10.20 -12.28 8.25
N ILE A 2 -9.81 -11.28 7.46
CA ILE A 2 -10.72 -10.27 6.94
C ILE A 2 -11.61 -10.97 5.91
N LYS A 3 -12.93 -10.89 6.04
CA LYS A 3 -13.85 -11.45 5.05
C LYS A 3 -14.04 -10.40 3.96
N TYR A 4 -13.34 -10.59 2.86
CA TYR A 4 -13.56 -9.84 1.63
C TYR A 4 -14.77 -10.43 0.89
N LEU A 5 -15.52 -9.59 0.20
CA LEU A 5 -16.64 -9.91 -0.72
C LEU A 5 -17.26 -11.31 -0.51
N LYS A 6 -18.36 -11.39 0.24
CA LYS A 6 -19.16 -12.61 0.29
C LYS A 6 -20.06 -12.65 -0.94
N ASN A 7 -19.78 -13.58 -1.87
CA ASN A 7 -20.72 -14.14 -2.87
C ASN A 7 -21.84 -13.21 -3.42
N GLU A 8 -21.61 -11.91 -3.50
CA GLU A 8 -22.49 -11.03 -4.26
C GLU A 8 -22.15 -11.18 -5.73
N ILE A 9 -23.15 -11.35 -6.57
CA ILE A 9 -22.95 -11.38 -8.03
C ILE A 9 -22.56 -9.97 -8.43
N LEU A 10 -21.27 -9.78 -8.78
CA LEU A 10 -20.77 -8.51 -9.28
C LEU A 10 -21.10 -8.38 -10.76
N GLU A 11 -21.51 -7.21 -11.17
CA GLU A 11 -21.54 -6.86 -12.59
C GLU A 11 -20.12 -6.79 -13.13
N THR A 12 -19.85 -7.40 -14.28
CA THR A 12 -18.54 -7.34 -14.92
C THR A 12 -18.50 -6.18 -15.90
N SER A 13 -17.44 -5.36 -15.83
CA SER A 13 -17.21 -4.25 -16.74
C SER A 13 -15.77 -4.27 -17.28
N LYS A 14 -15.60 -3.88 -18.54
CA LYS A 14 -14.29 -3.68 -19.18
C LYS A 14 -13.96 -2.20 -19.38
N ASN A 15 -14.71 -1.28 -18.79
CA ASN A 15 -14.53 0.16 -18.99
C ASN A 15 -14.66 0.93 -17.67
N ILE A 16 -13.51 1.17 -17.01
CA ILE A 16 -13.46 1.94 -15.77
C ILE A 16 -13.77 3.41 -16.05
N ALA A 17 -13.21 4.00 -17.11
CA ALA A 17 -13.38 5.43 -17.42
C ALA A 17 -14.86 5.79 -17.65
N GLU A 18 -15.61 4.94 -18.33
CA GLU A 18 -17.06 5.15 -18.50
C GLU A 18 -17.80 5.14 -17.16
N ARG A 19 -17.46 4.19 -16.27
CA ARG A 19 -18.07 4.12 -14.94
C ARG A 19 -17.72 5.33 -14.08
N VAL A 20 -16.47 5.78 -14.13
CA VAL A 20 -16.00 6.99 -13.44
C VAL A 20 -16.72 8.23 -13.95
N ASN A 21 -16.86 8.40 -15.27
CA ASN A 21 -17.58 9.54 -15.84
C ASN A 21 -19.06 9.53 -15.45
N ASN A 22 -19.72 8.37 -15.48
CA ASN A 22 -21.11 8.24 -15.05
C ASN A 22 -21.29 8.54 -13.56
N ALA A 23 -20.38 8.05 -12.73
CA ALA A 23 -20.37 8.31 -11.29
C ALA A 23 -20.25 9.82 -10.99
N ARG A 24 -19.38 10.53 -11.71
CA ARG A 24 -19.23 12.00 -11.58
C ARG A 24 -20.47 12.78 -12.02
N ILE A 25 -21.09 12.38 -13.14
CA ILE A 25 -22.29 13.08 -13.65
C ILE A 25 -23.47 12.90 -12.73
N ASN A 26 -23.62 11.71 -12.14
CA ASN A 26 -24.77 11.36 -11.31
C ASN A 26 -24.53 11.60 -9.81
N GLU A 27 -23.31 12.01 -9.42
CA GLU A 27 -22.88 12.11 -8.00
C GLU A 27 -23.09 10.78 -7.26
N GLU A 28 -22.74 9.65 -7.89
CA GLU A 28 -22.90 8.30 -7.37
C GLU A 28 -21.55 7.61 -7.14
N ASP A 29 -21.53 6.65 -6.19
CA ASP A 29 -20.39 5.80 -5.96
C ASP A 29 -20.36 4.63 -6.95
N ILE A 30 -19.19 4.09 -7.22
CA ILE A 30 -19.02 2.87 -8.02
C ILE A 30 -19.12 1.66 -7.09
N LYS A 31 -20.18 0.84 -7.26
CA LYS A 31 -20.47 -0.28 -6.35
C LYS A 31 -20.71 -1.60 -7.09
N ASN A 32 -20.32 -2.71 -6.43
CA ASN A 32 -20.70 -4.06 -6.83
C ASN A 32 -20.30 -4.40 -8.27
N VAL A 33 -19.08 -4.02 -8.67
CA VAL A 33 -18.57 -4.25 -10.02
C VAL A 33 -17.21 -4.94 -10.00
N GLU A 34 -16.99 -5.84 -10.95
CA GLU A 34 -15.70 -6.41 -11.27
C GLU A 34 -15.17 -5.80 -12.57
N PHE A 35 -14.08 -5.04 -12.50
CA PHE A 35 -13.35 -4.54 -13.65
C PHE A 35 -12.32 -5.56 -14.10
N ILE A 36 -12.39 -5.99 -15.37
CA ILE A 36 -11.51 -7.03 -15.89
C ILE A 36 -10.77 -6.55 -17.14
N GLU A 37 -9.44 -6.79 -17.16
CA GLU A 37 -8.60 -6.58 -18.35
C GLU A 37 -8.71 -5.16 -18.93
N TYR A 38 -8.92 -4.16 -18.06
CA TYR A 38 -8.95 -2.76 -18.46
C TYR A 38 -7.55 -2.19 -18.56
N ILE A 39 -7.29 -1.47 -19.66
CA ILE A 39 -6.01 -0.80 -19.90
C ILE A 39 -6.29 0.67 -20.20
N ASP A 40 -5.83 1.55 -19.31
CA ASP A 40 -5.86 3.00 -19.49
C ASP A 40 -4.72 3.62 -18.67
N ASN A 41 -3.83 4.29 -19.37
CA ASN A 41 -2.76 5.04 -18.77
C ASN A 41 -3.22 6.50 -18.75
N GLU A 42 -3.40 7.11 -17.58
CA GLU A 42 -3.93 8.46 -17.36
C GLU A 42 -5.43 8.52 -17.00
N LEU A 43 -6.00 7.42 -16.48
CA LEU A 43 -7.34 7.43 -15.91
C LEU A 43 -7.45 8.47 -14.79
N ASP A 44 -8.43 9.33 -14.85
CA ASP A 44 -8.73 10.27 -13.78
C ASP A 44 -9.92 9.81 -12.92
N SER A 45 -9.60 9.24 -11.77
CA SER A 45 -10.56 8.81 -10.74
C SER A 45 -10.49 9.67 -9.47
N TYR A 46 -10.15 10.96 -9.62
CA TYR A 46 -10.11 11.90 -8.50
C TYR A 46 -11.43 11.90 -7.71
N ASN A 47 -11.31 11.71 -6.38
CA ASN A 47 -12.43 11.79 -5.44
C ASN A 47 -13.62 10.85 -5.76
N ILE A 48 -13.33 9.66 -6.31
CA ILE A 48 -14.34 8.62 -6.58
C ILE A 48 -14.35 7.61 -5.43
N GLU A 49 -15.54 7.22 -4.99
CA GLU A 49 -15.74 6.13 -4.03
C GLU A 49 -15.98 4.81 -4.78
N PHE A 50 -15.17 3.78 -4.41
CA PHE A 50 -15.29 2.40 -4.88
C PHE A 50 -15.68 1.51 -3.69
N SER A 51 -16.81 0.86 -3.76
CA SER A 51 -17.33 0.01 -2.70
C SER A 51 -17.75 -1.37 -3.21
N ASN A 52 -17.22 -2.45 -2.62
CA ASN A 52 -17.42 -3.82 -3.09
C ASN A 52 -16.98 -4.00 -4.56
N VAL A 53 -15.76 -3.59 -4.88
CA VAL A 53 -15.22 -3.61 -6.25
C VAL A 53 -14.04 -4.56 -6.35
N ILE A 54 -13.92 -5.23 -7.49
CA ILE A 54 -12.73 -6.01 -7.86
C ILE A 54 -12.09 -5.38 -9.08
N PHE A 55 -10.78 -5.10 -9.00
CA PHE A 55 -9.94 -4.79 -10.16
C PHE A 55 -9.10 -6.02 -10.45
N LYS A 56 -9.24 -6.60 -11.64
CA LYS A 56 -8.55 -7.83 -12.03
C LYS A 56 -7.87 -7.69 -13.39
N ASN A 57 -6.57 -7.97 -13.41
CA ASN A 57 -5.74 -7.86 -14.62
C ASN A 57 -5.84 -6.47 -15.29
N CYS A 58 -5.97 -5.39 -14.48
CA CYS A 58 -6.08 -4.03 -15.00
C CYS A 58 -4.70 -3.35 -15.04
N ILE A 59 -4.49 -2.48 -16.02
CA ILE A 59 -3.32 -1.63 -16.15
C ILE A 59 -3.80 -0.18 -16.18
N CYS A 60 -3.50 0.57 -15.12
CA CYS A 60 -3.91 1.97 -14.94
C CYS A 60 -2.70 2.80 -14.51
N GLN A 61 -1.62 2.77 -15.30
CA GLN A 61 -0.39 3.51 -14.99
C GLN A 61 -0.59 5.02 -15.13
N ASN A 62 0.20 5.81 -14.40
CA ASN A 62 0.19 7.29 -14.43
C ASN A 62 -1.20 7.91 -14.17
N SER A 63 -2.09 7.18 -13.50
CA SER A 63 -3.49 7.56 -13.27
C SER A 63 -3.66 8.34 -11.97
N ASN A 64 -4.71 9.13 -11.90
CA ASN A 64 -5.07 9.95 -10.75
C ASN A 64 -6.18 9.29 -9.94
N PHE A 65 -5.84 8.86 -8.73
CA PHE A 65 -6.76 8.36 -7.70
C PHE A 65 -6.71 9.22 -6.43
N ASN A 66 -6.21 10.47 -6.52
CA ASN A 66 -6.15 11.35 -5.36
C ASN A 66 -7.53 11.51 -4.73
N LYS A 67 -7.60 11.39 -3.40
CA LYS A 67 -8.83 11.40 -2.60
C LYS A 67 -9.85 10.32 -2.92
N ALA A 68 -9.51 9.31 -3.71
CA ALA A 68 -10.41 8.18 -3.92
C ALA A 68 -10.60 7.38 -2.63
N GLU A 69 -11.75 6.73 -2.48
CA GLU A 69 -12.04 5.86 -1.36
C GLU A 69 -12.28 4.43 -1.82
N PHE A 70 -11.52 3.49 -1.27
CA PHE A 70 -11.65 2.07 -1.57
C PHE A 70 -12.11 1.32 -0.33
N THR A 71 -13.38 0.92 -0.30
CA THR A 71 -13.97 0.16 0.79
C THR A 71 -14.38 -1.24 0.34
N ASN A 72 -13.82 -2.27 0.99
CA ASN A 72 -14.05 -3.67 0.62
C ASN A 72 -13.68 -3.95 -0.85
N VAL A 73 -12.46 -3.56 -1.25
CA VAL A 73 -11.97 -3.66 -2.62
C VAL A 73 -10.86 -4.70 -2.74
N ILE A 74 -10.83 -5.42 -3.85
CA ILE A 74 -9.76 -6.35 -4.21
C ILE A 74 -9.06 -5.84 -5.47
N PHE A 75 -7.74 -5.71 -5.39
CA PHE A 75 -6.86 -5.53 -6.53
C PHE A 75 -6.10 -6.84 -6.76
N GLU A 76 -6.26 -7.45 -7.91
CA GLU A 76 -5.60 -8.70 -8.27
C GLU A 76 -4.92 -8.61 -9.65
N ASN A 77 -3.62 -8.88 -9.69
CA ASN A 77 -2.80 -8.88 -10.91
C ASN A 77 -2.85 -7.53 -11.66
N CYS A 78 -2.84 -6.40 -10.95
CA CYS A 78 -2.97 -5.08 -11.56
C CYS A 78 -1.65 -4.30 -11.56
N ASP A 79 -1.54 -3.34 -12.49
CA ASP A 79 -0.43 -2.40 -12.55
C ASP A 79 -0.94 -0.96 -12.38
N PHE A 80 -0.60 -0.36 -11.23
CA PHE A 80 -0.87 1.03 -10.86
C PHE A 80 0.43 1.82 -10.67
N SER A 81 1.46 1.51 -11.45
CA SER A 81 2.74 2.21 -11.35
C SER A 81 2.60 3.70 -11.69
N ASN A 82 3.32 4.54 -10.95
CA ASN A 82 3.34 5.99 -11.06
C ASN A 82 1.96 6.67 -10.86
N CYS A 83 1.02 6.01 -10.20
CA CYS A 83 -0.29 6.61 -9.90
C CYS A 83 -0.24 7.54 -8.69
N ASP A 84 -1.11 8.52 -8.67
CA ASP A 84 -1.36 9.36 -7.51
C ASP A 84 -2.52 8.80 -6.67
N PHE A 85 -2.19 8.25 -5.51
CA PHE A 85 -3.10 7.80 -4.46
C PHE A 85 -2.98 8.67 -3.20
N SER A 86 -2.52 9.90 -3.32
CA SER A 86 -2.43 10.79 -2.16
C SER A 86 -3.82 11.07 -1.56
N GLU A 87 -3.87 11.21 -0.23
CA GLU A 87 -5.10 11.45 0.53
C GLU A 87 -6.19 10.35 0.34
N THR A 88 -5.83 9.18 -0.18
CA THR A 88 -6.74 8.06 -0.48
C THR A 88 -7.03 7.23 0.76
N SER A 89 -8.22 6.64 0.84
CA SER A 89 -8.58 5.68 1.87
C SER A 89 -8.64 4.25 1.32
N PHE A 90 -7.88 3.32 1.92
CA PHE A 90 -7.96 1.88 1.68
C PHE A 90 -8.49 1.20 2.94
N ILE A 91 -9.77 0.82 2.93
CA ILE A 91 -10.44 0.22 4.07
C ILE A 91 -10.94 -1.18 3.71
N LYS A 92 -10.53 -2.20 4.47
CA LYS A 92 -10.84 -3.61 4.17
C LYS A 92 -10.46 -4.00 2.75
N THR A 93 -9.26 -3.61 2.34
CA THR A 93 -8.77 -3.79 0.97
C THR A 93 -7.79 -4.96 0.90
N LYS A 94 -7.79 -5.66 -0.23
CA LYS A 94 -6.78 -6.68 -0.54
C LYS A 94 -6.05 -6.31 -1.83
N ILE A 95 -4.73 -6.25 -1.74
CA ILE A 95 -3.83 -6.00 -2.87
C ILE A 95 -2.99 -7.26 -3.07
N LYS A 96 -3.19 -7.96 -4.18
CA LYS A 96 -2.50 -9.21 -4.47
C LYS A 96 -1.87 -9.21 -5.86
N ASN A 97 -0.58 -9.54 -5.92
CA ASN A 97 0.20 -9.62 -7.16
C ASN A 97 0.08 -8.33 -8.01
N CYS A 98 0.18 -7.17 -7.34
CA CYS A 98 0.03 -5.87 -7.99
C CYS A 98 1.33 -5.07 -7.98
N LYS A 99 1.44 -4.10 -8.89
CA LYS A 99 2.52 -3.12 -8.95
C LYS A 99 1.98 -1.74 -8.59
N PHE A 100 2.68 -1.10 -7.66
CA PHE A 100 2.51 0.29 -7.23
C PHE A 100 3.87 1.00 -7.28
N ILE A 101 4.69 0.68 -8.30
CA ILE A 101 6.05 1.19 -8.44
C ILE A 101 6.00 2.71 -8.64
N GLY A 102 6.73 3.46 -7.83
CA GLY A 102 6.79 4.94 -7.94
C GLY A 102 5.48 5.66 -7.61
N SER A 103 4.47 4.95 -7.08
CA SER A 103 3.18 5.58 -6.77
C SER A 103 3.25 6.46 -5.53
N ASN A 104 2.46 7.52 -5.52
CA ASN A 104 2.30 8.44 -4.41
C ASN A 104 1.09 8.04 -3.55
N LEU A 105 1.34 7.59 -2.31
CA LEU A 105 0.31 7.26 -1.31
C LEU A 105 0.41 8.19 -0.08
N THR A 106 0.95 9.41 -0.25
CA THR A 106 1.10 10.34 0.87
C THR A 106 -0.25 10.69 1.49
N GLU A 107 -0.26 10.86 2.83
CA GLU A 107 -1.45 11.26 3.60
C GLU A 107 -2.62 10.28 3.52
N SER A 108 -2.40 9.07 2.99
CA SER A 108 -3.45 8.06 2.85
C SER A 108 -3.77 7.34 4.18
N ILE A 109 -4.94 6.74 4.23
CA ILE A 109 -5.44 5.93 5.34
C ILE A 109 -5.48 4.46 4.86
N ILE A 110 -4.80 3.56 5.57
CA ILE A 110 -4.72 2.14 5.19
C ILE A 110 -5.15 1.30 6.40
N TYR A 111 -6.43 0.92 6.44
CA TYR A 111 -7.02 0.18 7.57
C TYR A 111 -7.53 -1.19 7.14
N ASP A 112 -7.29 -2.20 8.00
CA ASP A 112 -7.79 -3.55 7.79
C ASP A 112 -7.44 -4.09 6.39
N THR A 113 -6.18 -3.88 5.95
CA THR A 113 -5.73 -4.12 4.58
C THR A 113 -4.66 -5.22 4.53
N GLU A 114 -4.70 -6.04 3.49
CA GLU A 114 -3.69 -7.07 3.20
C GLU A 114 -2.97 -6.73 1.88
N ILE A 115 -1.63 -6.74 1.90
CA ILE A 115 -0.77 -6.59 0.72
C ILE A 115 0.04 -7.88 0.58
N ILE A 116 -0.12 -8.59 -0.52
CA ILE A 116 0.47 -9.91 -0.73
C ILE A 116 1.13 -9.98 -2.11
N GLU A 117 2.37 -10.49 -2.18
CA GLU A 117 3.09 -10.74 -3.44
C GLU A 117 3.15 -9.50 -4.36
N SER A 118 3.28 -8.29 -3.78
CA SER A 118 3.14 -7.04 -4.53
C SER A 118 4.40 -6.18 -4.47
N ILE A 119 4.54 -5.26 -5.41
CA ILE A 119 5.73 -4.43 -5.61
C ILE A 119 5.36 -2.95 -5.39
N PHE A 120 6.02 -2.33 -4.41
CA PHE A 120 5.88 -0.91 -4.04
C PHE A 120 7.21 -0.16 -4.15
N GLU A 121 8.16 -0.65 -4.96
CA GLU A 121 9.46 0.01 -5.13
C GLU A 121 9.30 1.49 -5.46
N TYR A 122 10.10 2.35 -4.80
CA TYR A 122 10.09 3.81 -4.97
C TYR A 122 8.76 4.50 -4.61
N ALA A 123 7.79 3.82 -4.05
CA ALA A 123 6.55 4.44 -3.63
C ALA A 123 6.74 5.39 -2.44
N ASN A 124 5.88 6.38 -2.33
CA ASN A 124 5.87 7.32 -1.21
C ASN A 124 4.63 7.11 -0.34
N LEU A 125 4.85 6.57 0.87
CA LEU A 125 3.82 6.36 1.89
C LEU A 125 4.02 7.31 3.09
N SER A 126 4.62 8.48 2.91
CA SER A 126 4.84 9.43 4.00
C SER A 126 3.51 10.00 4.52
N ASN A 127 3.47 10.33 5.81
CA ASN A 127 2.28 10.84 6.51
C ASN A 127 1.07 9.90 6.49
N THR A 128 1.27 8.59 6.23
CA THR A 128 0.17 7.61 6.22
C THR A 128 -0.29 7.24 7.62
N LYS A 129 -1.57 6.85 7.72
CA LYS A 129 -2.14 6.25 8.92
C LYS A 129 -2.49 4.80 8.62
N CYS A 130 -1.70 3.87 9.18
CA CYS A 130 -1.92 2.44 9.01
C CYS A 130 -2.48 1.83 10.30
N LYS A 131 -3.51 1.01 10.17
CA LYS A 131 -4.05 0.22 11.28
C LYS A 131 -4.44 -1.17 10.80
N ASN A 132 -3.94 -2.21 11.50
CA ASN A 132 -4.21 -3.60 11.14
C ASN A 132 -3.85 -3.89 9.67
N LEU A 133 -2.63 -3.46 9.28
CA LEU A 133 -2.06 -3.70 7.95
C LEU A 133 -1.18 -4.94 7.97
N LYS A 134 -1.42 -5.86 7.05
CA LYS A 134 -0.61 -7.06 6.86
C LYS A 134 0.10 -7.01 5.51
N ILE A 135 1.42 -7.22 5.52
CA ILE A 135 2.23 -7.25 4.30
C ILE A 135 3.01 -8.57 4.25
N GLU A 136 2.86 -9.32 3.16
CA GLU A 136 3.51 -10.62 2.98
C GLU A 136 4.16 -10.73 1.60
N ASN A 137 5.36 -11.34 1.54
CA ASN A 137 6.09 -11.69 0.32
C ASN A 137 6.18 -10.52 -0.69
N SER A 138 6.38 -9.29 -0.20
CA SER A 138 6.24 -8.09 -1.02
C SER A 138 7.52 -7.26 -1.03
N ASN A 139 7.70 -6.48 -2.11
CA ASN A 139 8.87 -5.65 -2.29
C ASN A 139 8.55 -4.16 -2.04
N PHE A 140 9.15 -3.62 -0.99
CA PHE A 140 9.06 -2.22 -0.54
C PHE A 140 10.43 -1.53 -0.58
N GLN A 141 11.30 -1.90 -1.53
CA GLN A 141 12.63 -1.33 -1.65
C GLN A 141 12.57 0.16 -2.00
N VAL A 142 13.41 0.97 -1.33
CA VAL A 142 13.53 2.43 -1.54
C VAL A 142 12.20 3.19 -1.32
N VAL A 143 11.35 2.68 -0.45
CA VAL A 143 10.06 3.32 -0.11
C VAL A 143 10.26 4.38 0.96
N SER A 144 9.54 5.49 0.88
CA SER A 144 9.45 6.49 1.94
C SER A 144 8.23 6.23 2.82
N ILE A 145 8.45 5.96 4.12
CA ILE A 145 7.41 5.77 5.13
C ILE A 145 7.66 6.77 6.29
N ASN A 146 7.91 8.03 5.93
CA ASN A 146 8.28 9.05 6.88
C ASN A 146 7.04 9.65 7.57
N GLN A 147 7.17 10.02 8.84
CA GLN A 147 6.12 10.70 9.62
C GLN A 147 4.79 9.91 9.67
N SER A 148 4.87 8.58 9.56
CA SER A 148 3.70 7.69 9.45
C SER A 148 3.34 7.07 10.80
N ASN A 149 2.06 6.76 10.98
CA ASN A 149 1.54 6.07 12.15
C ASN A 149 1.23 4.62 11.80
N LEU A 150 2.08 3.70 12.29
CA LEU A 150 1.99 2.27 12.00
C LEU A 150 1.43 1.53 13.23
N ASN A 151 0.13 1.32 13.28
CA ASN A 151 -0.52 0.61 14.37
C ASN A 151 -0.92 -0.81 13.95
N GLN A 152 -0.47 -1.84 14.68
CA GLN A 152 -0.74 -3.24 14.37
C GLN A 152 -0.30 -3.62 12.95
N LEU A 153 0.96 -3.31 12.61
CA LEU A 153 1.59 -3.74 11.37
C LEU A 153 2.13 -5.17 11.53
N ILE A 154 1.72 -6.06 10.63
CA ILE A 154 2.19 -7.46 10.58
C ILE A 154 3.00 -7.64 9.29
N LEU A 155 4.24 -8.07 9.43
CA LEU A 155 5.20 -8.23 8.33
C LEU A 155 5.65 -9.69 8.22
N ASN A 156 5.71 -10.21 7.00
CA ASN A 156 6.29 -11.52 6.73
C ASN A 156 7.00 -11.51 5.36
N ASN A 157 8.32 -11.75 5.36
CA ASN A 157 9.15 -11.79 4.16
C ASN A 157 8.99 -10.55 3.26
N VAL A 158 9.22 -9.35 3.85
CA VAL A 158 9.12 -8.07 3.12
C VAL A 158 10.50 -7.47 2.91
N ASN A 159 10.76 -6.97 1.71
CA ASN A 159 12.02 -6.28 1.39
C ASN A 159 11.86 -4.77 1.57
N PHE A 160 12.49 -4.20 2.61
CA PHE A 160 12.58 -2.76 2.90
C PHE A 160 13.98 -2.19 2.62
N GLN A 161 14.79 -2.85 1.82
CA GLN A 161 16.15 -2.39 1.55
C GLN A 161 16.16 -0.92 1.11
N LYS A 162 17.00 -0.09 1.78
CA LYS A 162 17.18 1.35 1.53
C LYS A 162 15.92 2.20 1.72
N SER A 163 14.92 1.71 2.44
CA SER A 163 13.70 2.46 2.74
C SER A 163 13.91 3.45 3.90
N GLN A 164 13.04 4.45 3.97
CA GLN A 164 13.15 5.56 4.92
C GLN A 164 11.98 5.54 5.92
N PHE A 165 12.31 5.67 7.21
CA PHE A 165 11.34 5.65 8.32
C PHE A 165 11.55 6.84 9.27
N PHE A 166 11.94 8.02 8.76
CA PHE A 166 12.16 9.20 9.59
C PHE A 166 10.88 9.61 10.34
N LYS A 167 10.99 9.88 11.65
CA LYS A 167 9.87 10.25 12.52
C LYS A 167 8.72 9.24 12.51
N THR A 168 9.04 7.96 12.29
CA THR A 168 8.09 6.85 12.27
C THR A 168 8.47 5.84 13.33
N LYS A 169 7.65 5.73 14.37
CA LYS A 169 7.92 4.83 15.51
C LYS A 169 7.77 3.37 15.10
N LEU A 170 8.80 2.56 15.34
CA LEU A 170 8.84 1.14 15.01
C LEU A 170 8.59 0.22 16.21
N ASN A 171 8.07 0.77 17.31
CA ASN A 171 7.81 0.03 18.54
C ASN A 171 6.86 -1.14 18.33
N LYS A 172 7.27 -2.34 18.77
CA LYS A 172 6.54 -3.63 18.69
C LYS A 172 6.29 -4.12 17.27
N ILE A 173 6.92 -3.56 16.25
CA ILE A 173 6.87 -4.09 14.90
C ILE A 173 7.99 -5.13 14.76
N ASP A 174 7.65 -6.32 14.28
CA ASP A 174 8.56 -7.43 14.07
C ASP A 174 9.09 -7.44 12.63
N PHE A 175 10.39 -7.14 12.48
CA PHE A 175 11.09 -7.16 11.21
C PHE A 175 11.97 -8.41 11.02
N THR A 176 11.92 -9.40 11.92
CA THR A 176 12.84 -10.53 11.94
C THR A 176 12.89 -11.32 10.63
N THR A 177 11.80 -11.35 9.87
CA THR A 177 11.70 -12.02 8.57
C THR A 177 11.92 -11.09 7.36
N CYS A 178 12.21 -9.81 7.61
CA CYS A 178 12.31 -8.78 6.58
C CYS A 178 13.76 -8.50 6.19
N ASN A 179 13.98 -7.96 4.99
CA ASN A 179 15.25 -7.34 4.62
C ASN A 179 15.18 -5.85 4.93
N ILE A 180 15.99 -5.38 5.88
CA ILE A 180 16.07 -3.99 6.30
C ILE A 180 17.41 -3.34 5.98
N SER A 181 18.21 -3.94 5.08
CA SER A 181 19.55 -3.46 4.77
C SER A 181 19.54 -2.03 4.26
N GLY A 182 20.32 -1.18 4.90
CA GLY A 182 20.48 0.23 4.53
C GLY A 182 19.26 1.10 4.77
N ILE A 183 18.33 0.72 5.66
CA ILE A 183 17.23 1.63 6.04
C ILE A 183 17.76 2.88 6.71
N THR A 184 17.03 3.97 6.57
CA THR A 184 17.28 5.22 7.30
C THR A 184 16.15 5.49 8.28
N VAL A 185 16.51 5.73 9.55
CA VAL A 185 15.57 5.90 10.66
C VAL A 185 16.23 6.72 11.76
N ASP A 186 15.46 7.48 12.52
CA ASP A 186 15.96 8.15 13.72
C ASP A 186 16.18 7.13 14.84
N ILE A 187 17.29 7.24 15.56
CA ILE A 187 17.65 6.31 16.66
C ILE A 187 16.53 6.18 17.69
N ASN A 188 15.85 7.27 18.01
CA ASN A 188 14.76 7.27 18.98
C ASN A 188 13.53 6.47 18.51
N ASP A 189 13.33 6.34 17.20
CA ASP A 189 12.22 5.63 16.61
C ASP A 189 12.43 4.11 16.55
N LEU A 190 13.69 3.65 16.75
CA LEU A 190 14.04 2.22 16.88
C LEU A 190 13.58 1.60 18.20
N LYS A 191 13.23 2.41 19.20
CA LYS A 191 12.91 1.91 20.55
C LYS A 191 11.76 0.89 20.51
N GLY A 192 12.08 -0.37 20.87
CA GLY A 192 11.12 -1.47 20.91
C GLY A 192 10.84 -2.12 19.56
N MET A 193 11.58 -1.82 18.50
CA MET A 193 11.62 -2.56 17.25
C MET A 193 12.11 -3.99 17.51
N ILE A 194 11.51 -4.99 16.88
CA ILE A 194 11.90 -6.39 17.01
C ILE A 194 12.71 -6.79 15.77
N VAL A 195 13.94 -7.25 16.00
CA VAL A 195 14.90 -7.61 14.94
C VAL A 195 15.65 -8.88 15.30
N ASN A 196 16.25 -9.54 14.32
CA ASN A 196 17.19 -10.64 14.52
C ASN A 196 18.62 -10.11 14.78
N GLU A 197 19.55 -11.03 15.11
CA GLU A 197 20.94 -10.67 15.45
C GLU A 197 21.71 -9.97 14.33
N TYR A 198 21.50 -10.38 13.07
CA TYR A 198 22.16 -9.77 11.91
C TYR A 198 21.66 -8.35 11.65
N GLN A 199 20.36 -8.14 11.78
CA GLN A 199 19.73 -6.84 11.67
C GLN A 199 20.17 -5.90 12.80
N ALA A 200 20.30 -6.41 14.03
CA ALA A 200 20.81 -5.63 15.16
C ALA A 200 22.25 -5.18 14.90
N LEU A 201 23.09 -6.05 14.34
CA LEU A 201 24.45 -5.72 13.96
C LEU A 201 24.50 -4.59 12.90
N GLU A 202 23.65 -4.65 11.90
CA GLU A 202 23.55 -3.62 10.86
C GLU A 202 23.06 -2.28 11.44
N LEU A 203 22.02 -2.29 12.27
CA LEU A 203 21.50 -1.10 12.92
C LEU A 203 22.48 -0.46 13.90
N SER A 204 23.42 -1.21 14.47
CA SER A 204 24.48 -0.66 15.35
C SER A 204 25.34 0.39 14.66
N ASN A 205 25.46 0.34 13.32
CA ASN A 205 26.18 1.36 12.55
C ASN A 205 25.57 2.75 12.69
N LEU A 206 24.23 2.83 12.91
CA LEU A 206 23.54 4.11 13.15
C LEU A 206 23.98 4.77 14.48
N LEU A 207 24.48 3.98 15.41
CA LEU A 207 25.02 4.45 16.70
C LEU A 207 26.51 4.85 16.61
N GLY A 208 27.16 4.69 15.44
CA GLY A 208 28.59 4.90 15.26
C GLY A 208 29.47 3.85 15.98
N ILE A 209 28.91 2.68 16.30
CA ILE A 209 29.65 1.59 16.95
C ILE A 209 30.54 0.90 15.92
N ILE A 210 31.81 0.70 16.26
CA ILE A 210 32.76 -0.06 15.45
C ILE A 210 32.83 -1.48 16.00
N ILE A 211 32.41 -2.44 15.18
CA ILE A 211 32.48 -3.87 15.50
C ILE A 211 33.74 -4.44 14.85
N ARG A 212 34.53 -5.19 15.62
CA ARG A 212 35.81 -5.80 15.20
C ARG A 212 35.72 -7.31 15.26
#